data_3812554ed064b81324d166ca9e648670
#
_entry.id   3812554ed064b81324d166ca9e648670
#
_cell.length_a   1.000
_cell.length_b   1.000
_cell.length_c   1.000
_cell.angle_alpha   90.00
_cell.angle_beta   90.00
_cell.angle_gamma   90.00
#
_symmetry.space_group_name_H-M   'P 1'
#
loop_
_entity.id
_entity.type
_entity.pdbx_description
1 polymer ?
#
loop_
_entity_poly.entity_id
_entity_poly.type
_entity_poly.pdbx_seq_one_letter_code
_entity_poly.pdbx_strand_id
1 'polypeptide(L)'
;MNREKFRKMYDLLMEQLDVSRELSDDEILGVIDELILTQARELFLSLKEKVELRQELFCSVRKLDVLQELIDDESVTEIMVNGPDHIFVERGGKLTRWNKVFTSEEKLEDVIQQIVGRCNRVVNESMPIVDARLENGARVNAVVYPVALNGPILTIRRFPDDPITMEKLIAFGSITEECAQFLKKLVQARYSIVIGGGTGSGKTTFLGAVTEYIPKDERLITIEDNAELKIRGIDNLVCLEAKMANMAGAVSVTIRDLIRSALRMRPDRIIVGEVRGGEAVDMLQSLNTGHEQSGYAFQN
;
A
#
# COMPACT_ATOMS: atom_id res chain seq x y z
N MET A 1 21.87 -13.77 11.22
CA MET A 1 23.04 -13.13 11.89
C MET A 1 22.74 -12.85 13.35
N ASN A 2 23.76 -12.78 14.26
CA ASN A 2 23.56 -12.41 15.67
C ASN A 2 23.31 -10.89 15.77
N ARG A 3 22.20 -10.48 16.44
CA ARG A 3 21.77 -9.08 16.63
C ARG A 3 22.87 -8.21 17.28
N GLU A 4 23.62 -8.77 18.21
CA GLU A 4 24.68 -8.06 18.93
C GLU A 4 25.85 -7.71 17.98
N LYS A 5 26.25 -8.64 17.08
CA LYS A 5 27.27 -8.38 16.07
C LYS A 5 26.82 -7.29 15.09
N PHE A 6 25.57 -7.34 14.65
CA PHE A 6 25.00 -6.33 13.75
C PHE A 6 25.02 -4.96 14.40
N ARG A 7 24.51 -4.82 15.64
CA ARG A 7 24.46 -3.57 16.37
C ARG A 7 25.86 -2.95 16.55
N LYS A 8 26.84 -3.75 16.98
CA LYS A 8 28.23 -3.30 17.10
C LYS A 8 28.78 -2.74 15.78
N MET A 9 28.52 -3.45 14.67
CA MET A 9 28.97 -3.01 13.34
C MET A 9 28.24 -1.77 12.86
N TYR A 10 26.97 -1.66 13.13
CA TYR A 10 26.17 -0.48 12.80
C TYR A 10 26.64 0.77 13.55
N ASP A 11 26.90 0.66 14.86
CA ASP A 11 27.40 1.77 15.67
C ASP A 11 28.76 2.25 15.15
N LEU A 12 29.69 1.32 14.85
CA LEU A 12 31.00 1.64 14.26
C LEU A 12 30.88 2.27 12.87
N LEU A 13 29.91 1.82 12.06
CA LEU A 13 29.65 2.41 10.75
C LEU A 13 29.17 3.86 10.87
N MET A 14 28.24 4.13 11.79
CA MET A 14 27.72 5.48 12.02
C MET A 14 28.79 6.46 12.52
N GLU A 15 29.77 5.97 13.29
CA GLU A 15 30.94 6.78 13.71
C GLU A 15 31.89 7.14 12.55
N GLN A 16 31.96 6.29 11.51
CA GLN A 16 32.84 6.48 10.37
C GLN A 16 32.22 7.25 9.21
N LEU A 17 30.86 7.26 9.13
CA LEU A 17 30.16 7.99 8.08
C LEU A 17 30.17 9.50 8.33
N ASP A 18 30.67 10.24 7.35
CA ASP A 18 30.60 11.71 7.36
C ASP A 18 29.20 12.18 6.96
N VAL A 19 28.33 12.35 7.98
CA VAL A 19 26.94 12.82 7.79
C VAL A 19 26.84 14.31 7.41
N SER A 20 27.96 15.05 7.34
CA SER A 20 27.96 16.46 6.94
C SER A 20 27.78 16.68 5.44
N ARG A 21 27.94 15.65 4.61
CA ARG A 21 27.79 15.68 3.16
C ARG A 21 26.95 14.51 2.66
N GLU A 22 26.38 14.68 1.49
CA GLU A 22 25.68 13.60 0.81
C GLU A 22 26.71 12.61 0.23
N LEU A 23 26.69 11.36 0.72
CA LEU A 23 27.55 10.29 0.26
C LEU A 23 26.86 9.52 -0.87
N SER A 24 27.60 9.08 -1.88
CA SER A 24 27.10 8.15 -2.89
C SER A 24 26.98 6.73 -2.33
N ASP A 25 26.21 5.88 -3.00
CA ASP A 25 26.05 4.47 -2.62
C ASP A 25 27.39 3.71 -2.65
N ASP A 26 28.26 4.01 -3.63
CA ASP A 26 29.58 3.41 -3.74
C ASP A 26 30.50 3.83 -2.60
N GLU A 27 30.44 5.09 -2.15
CA GLU A 27 31.21 5.55 -1.00
C GLU A 27 30.77 4.84 0.28
N ILE A 28 29.46 4.71 0.51
CA ILE A 28 28.93 4.00 1.69
C ILE A 28 29.32 2.53 1.65
N LEU A 29 29.17 1.86 0.50
CA LEU A 29 29.59 0.48 0.33
C LEU A 29 31.08 0.29 0.56
N GLY A 30 31.92 1.24 0.14
CA GLY A 30 33.36 1.24 0.40
C GLY A 30 33.69 1.27 1.89
N VAL A 31 33.03 2.15 2.67
CA VAL A 31 33.20 2.23 4.13
C VAL A 31 32.72 0.93 4.80
N ILE A 32 31.59 0.38 4.38
CA ILE A 32 31.07 -0.89 4.91
C ILE A 32 32.06 -2.04 4.63
N ASP A 33 32.59 -2.13 3.43
CA ASP A 33 33.53 -3.19 3.03
C ASP A 33 34.82 -3.09 3.86
N GLU A 34 35.37 -1.90 4.06
CA GLU A 34 36.55 -1.66 4.90
C GLU A 34 36.30 -2.03 6.36
N LEU A 35 35.15 -1.62 6.90
CA LEU A 35 34.75 -1.95 8.26
C LEU A 35 34.60 -3.48 8.45
N ILE A 36 33.94 -4.17 7.51
CA ILE A 36 33.79 -5.63 7.56
C ILE A 36 35.14 -6.32 7.52
N LEU A 37 36.05 -5.88 6.66
CA LEU A 37 37.40 -6.46 6.55
C LEU A 37 38.20 -6.28 7.85
N THR A 38 38.11 -5.10 8.48
CA THR A 38 38.81 -4.79 9.73
C THR A 38 38.27 -5.62 10.89
N GLN A 39 36.95 -5.70 11.04
CA GLN A 39 36.29 -6.34 12.18
C GLN A 39 36.06 -7.87 12.00
N ALA A 40 36.26 -8.38 10.79
CA ALA A 40 35.92 -9.77 10.46
C ALA A 40 36.65 -10.81 11.31
N ARG A 41 37.89 -10.51 11.74
CA ARG A 41 38.71 -11.42 12.58
C ARG A 41 38.24 -11.42 14.02
N GLU A 42 37.91 -10.24 14.56
CA GLU A 42 37.44 -10.09 15.95
C GLU A 42 36.06 -10.70 16.16
N LEU A 43 35.19 -10.58 15.17
CA LEU A 43 33.79 -11.05 15.24
C LEU A 43 33.63 -12.48 14.72
N PHE A 44 34.71 -13.14 14.27
CA PHE A 44 34.66 -14.49 13.69
C PHE A 44 33.58 -14.64 12.61
N LEU A 45 33.56 -13.73 11.63
CA LEU A 45 32.54 -13.73 10.57
C LEU A 45 32.90 -14.73 9.46
N SER A 46 31.98 -15.63 9.18
CA SER A 46 32.03 -16.49 7.98
C SER A 46 31.81 -15.66 6.70
N LEU A 47 32.18 -16.20 5.53
CA LEU A 47 31.97 -15.52 4.26
C LEU A 47 30.48 -15.18 4.03
N LYS A 48 29.59 -16.09 4.37
CA LYS A 48 28.13 -15.88 4.26
C LYS A 48 27.67 -14.72 5.16
N GLU A 49 28.10 -14.70 6.42
CA GLU A 49 27.76 -13.61 7.35
C GLU A 49 28.29 -12.27 6.90
N LYS A 50 29.47 -12.21 6.25
CA LYS A 50 30.00 -10.95 5.69
C LYS A 50 29.11 -10.40 4.58
N VAL A 51 28.63 -11.25 3.67
CA VAL A 51 27.74 -10.84 2.57
C VAL A 51 26.39 -10.38 3.13
N GLU A 52 25.80 -11.12 4.07
CA GLU A 52 24.56 -10.75 4.73
C GLU A 52 24.71 -9.41 5.48
N LEU A 53 25.79 -9.27 6.25
CA LEU A 53 26.07 -8.05 7.03
C LEU A 53 26.25 -6.83 6.14
N ARG A 54 26.99 -6.97 5.03
CA ARG A 54 27.17 -5.91 4.03
C ARG A 54 25.82 -5.38 3.54
N GLN A 55 24.94 -6.29 3.15
CA GLN A 55 23.62 -5.95 2.62
C GLN A 55 22.75 -5.31 3.70
N GLU A 56 22.75 -5.86 4.92
CA GLU A 56 21.93 -5.36 6.01
C GLU A 56 22.41 -3.98 6.46
N LEU A 57 23.70 -3.71 6.59
CA LEU A 57 24.25 -2.40 6.92
C LEU A 57 23.92 -1.35 5.86
N PHE A 58 24.05 -1.72 4.57
CA PHE A 58 23.68 -0.81 3.48
C PHE A 58 22.20 -0.45 3.51
N CYS A 59 21.32 -1.45 3.67
CA CYS A 59 19.89 -1.23 3.79
C CYS A 59 19.52 -0.36 5.00
N SER A 60 20.24 -0.53 6.12
CA SER A 60 20.01 0.24 7.33
C SER A 60 20.38 1.72 7.20
N VAL A 61 21.37 2.05 6.35
CA VAL A 61 21.80 3.44 6.14
C VAL A 61 21.06 4.12 4.99
N ARG A 62 20.84 3.41 3.90
CA ARG A 62 20.35 4.01 2.63
C ARG A 62 18.92 3.67 2.27
N LYS A 63 18.38 2.57 2.81
CA LYS A 63 17.06 2.06 2.46
C LYS A 63 16.15 2.03 3.68
N LEU A 64 15.16 1.16 3.67
CA LEU A 64 14.16 1.02 4.72
C LEU A 64 14.51 -0.06 5.75
N ASP A 65 15.80 -0.22 6.06
CA ASP A 65 16.32 -1.17 7.04
C ASP A 65 15.79 -2.61 6.77
N VAL A 66 15.35 -3.29 7.82
CA VAL A 66 14.81 -4.66 7.74
C VAL A 66 13.56 -4.78 6.87
N LEU A 67 12.86 -3.68 6.60
CA LEU A 67 11.66 -3.68 5.76
C LEU A 67 11.98 -3.72 4.26
N GLN A 68 13.20 -3.32 3.85
CA GLN A 68 13.55 -3.27 2.44
C GLN A 68 13.39 -4.62 1.75
N GLU A 69 13.87 -5.69 2.40
CA GLU A 69 13.73 -7.06 1.89
C GLU A 69 12.27 -7.49 1.71
N LEU A 70 11.38 -7.06 2.64
CA LEU A 70 9.96 -7.34 2.57
C LEU A 70 9.26 -6.51 1.49
N ILE A 71 9.73 -5.29 1.29
CA ILE A 71 9.20 -4.39 0.25
C ILE A 71 9.63 -4.85 -1.15
N ASP A 72 10.79 -5.45 -1.28
CA ASP A 72 11.28 -5.98 -2.55
C ASP A 72 10.69 -7.37 -2.89
N ASP A 73 10.12 -8.08 -1.91
CA ASP A 73 9.47 -9.39 -2.09
C ASP A 73 8.04 -9.24 -2.58
N GLU A 74 7.78 -9.53 -3.87
CA GLU A 74 6.46 -9.42 -4.50
C GLU A 74 5.41 -10.38 -3.91
N SER A 75 5.85 -11.46 -3.24
CA SER A 75 4.94 -12.41 -2.58
C SER A 75 4.32 -11.87 -1.29
N VAL A 76 4.89 -10.79 -0.74
CA VAL A 76 4.40 -10.13 0.48
C VAL A 76 3.22 -9.22 0.13
N THR A 77 2.06 -9.49 0.70
CA THR A 77 0.83 -8.70 0.51
C THR A 77 0.63 -7.67 1.62
N GLU A 78 1.07 -7.97 2.84
CA GLU A 78 0.95 -7.04 3.96
C GLU A 78 2.14 -7.15 4.92
N ILE A 79 2.62 -6.01 5.43
CA ILE A 79 3.66 -5.90 6.45
C ILE A 79 3.07 -5.14 7.61
N MET A 80 3.15 -5.71 8.82
CA MET A 80 2.65 -5.13 10.06
C MET A 80 3.77 -5.04 11.07
N VAL A 81 4.13 -3.83 11.47
CA VAL A 81 5.15 -3.54 12.47
C VAL A 81 4.48 -3.01 13.73
N ASN A 82 4.60 -3.73 14.82
CA ASN A 82 4.03 -3.40 16.13
C ASN A 82 5.16 -3.13 17.12
N GLY A 83 5.75 -1.95 17.04
CA GLY A 83 7.00 -1.63 17.74
C GLY A 83 8.23 -2.32 17.09
N PRO A 84 9.44 -2.08 17.61
CA PRO A 84 10.68 -2.50 16.96
C PRO A 84 10.87 -4.03 16.90
N ASP A 85 10.27 -4.78 17.82
CA ASP A 85 10.52 -6.23 18.02
C ASP A 85 9.48 -7.14 17.36
N HIS A 86 8.39 -6.61 16.84
CA HIS A 86 7.26 -7.39 16.37
C HIS A 86 6.87 -7.04 14.94
N ILE A 87 7.43 -7.77 13.99
CA ILE A 87 7.10 -7.64 12.57
C ILE A 87 6.34 -8.88 12.13
N PHE A 88 5.18 -8.68 11.51
CA PHE A 88 4.36 -9.72 10.91
C PHE A 88 4.21 -9.48 9.42
N VAL A 89 4.13 -10.55 8.67
CA VAL A 89 4.10 -10.52 7.21
C VAL A 89 3.02 -11.47 6.71
N GLU A 90 2.21 -11.00 5.78
CA GLU A 90 1.26 -11.84 5.07
C GLU A 90 1.81 -12.26 3.71
N ARG A 91 1.73 -13.56 3.42
CA ARG A 91 2.03 -14.17 2.12
C ARG A 91 0.96 -15.19 1.77
N GLY A 92 0.33 -15.04 0.62
CA GLY A 92 -0.71 -15.98 0.17
C GLY A 92 -1.85 -16.17 1.18
N GLY A 93 -2.29 -15.10 1.86
CA GLY A 93 -3.33 -15.13 2.87
C GLY A 93 -2.93 -15.75 4.23
N LYS A 94 -1.64 -16.03 4.44
CA LYS A 94 -1.12 -16.55 5.71
C LYS A 94 -0.24 -15.53 6.41
N LEU A 95 -0.62 -15.21 7.64
CA LEU A 95 0.14 -14.32 8.51
C LEU A 95 1.24 -15.11 9.24
N THR A 96 2.48 -14.62 9.17
CA THR A 96 3.63 -15.20 9.85
C THR A 96 4.45 -14.11 10.53
N ARG A 97 5.09 -14.44 11.66
CA ARG A 97 6.03 -13.53 12.30
C ARG A 97 7.35 -13.51 11.52
N TRP A 98 7.86 -12.32 11.25
CA TRP A 98 9.17 -12.12 10.63
C TRP A 98 10.28 -12.33 11.66
N ASN A 99 11.40 -12.87 11.23
CA ASN A 99 12.52 -13.23 12.14
C ASN A 99 13.53 -12.10 12.36
N LYS A 100 13.41 -10.99 11.61
CA LYS A 100 14.22 -9.78 11.81
C LYS A 100 13.43 -8.74 12.60
N VAL A 101 14.13 -7.83 13.24
CA VAL A 101 13.58 -6.79 14.10
C VAL A 101 14.42 -5.53 13.92
N PHE A 102 13.87 -4.37 14.25
CA PHE A 102 14.64 -3.13 14.28
C PHE A 102 15.66 -3.12 15.42
N THR A 103 16.73 -2.36 15.27
CA THR A 103 17.77 -2.21 16.30
C THR A 103 17.29 -1.43 17.50
N SER A 104 16.41 -0.45 17.30
CA SER A 104 15.80 0.38 18.33
C SER A 104 14.46 0.96 17.86
N GLU A 105 13.74 1.60 18.80
CA GLU A 105 12.50 2.33 18.53
C GLU A 105 12.75 3.56 17.66
N GLU A 106 13.82 4.29 17.94
CA GLU A 106 14.25 5.47 17.17
C GLU A 106 14.51 5.09 15.71
N LYS A 107 15.13 3.92 15.47
CA LYS A 107 15.35 3.45 14.09
C LYS A 107 14.07 3.15 13.35
N LEU A 108 13.07 2.59 14.03
CA LEU A 108 11.74 2.41 13.45
C LEU A 108 11.07 3.75 13.12
N GLU A 109 11.19 4.74 14.03
CA GLU A 109 10.68 6.09 13.79
C GLU A 109 11.33 6.75 12.58
N ASP A 110 12.66 6.66 12.45
CA ASP A 110 13.39 7.17 11.29
C ASP A 110 12.88 6.57 9.98
N VAL A 111 12.66 5.25 9.95
CA VAL A 111 12.11 4.55 8.78
C VAL A 111 10.68 5.01 8.49
N ILE A 112 9.85 5.19 9.50
CA ILE A 112 8.49 5.74 9.34
C ILE A 112 8.56 7.14 8.77
N GLN A 113 9.41 8.03 9.30
CA GLN A 113 9.58 9.40 8.81
C GLN A 113 10.04 9.39 7.34
N GLN A 114 10.98 8.51 6.99
CA GLN A 114 11.47 8.38 5.63
C GLN A 114 10.37 7.94 4.65
N ILE A 115 9.55 6.95 5.03
CA ILE A 115 8.42 6.47 4.23
C ILE A 115 7.38 7.57 4.02
N VAL A 116 6.97 8.21 5.12
CA VAL A 116 5.93 9.24 5.14
C VAL A 116 6.40 10.49 4.40
N GLY A 117 7.67 10.88 4.56
CA GLY A 117 8.29 12.01 3.87
C GLY A 117 8.31 11.84 2.34
N ARG A 118 8.58 10.63 1.82
CA ARG A 118 8.49 10.33 0.39
C ARG A 118 7.08 10.51 -0.18
N CYS A 119 6.07 10.41 0.67
CA CYS A 119 4.66 10.64 0.29
C CYS A 119 4.23 12.11 0.47
N ASN A 120 5.15 13.04 0.75
CA ASN A 120 4.86 14.44 1.10
C ASN A 120 3.84 14.56 2.26
N ARG A 121 3.97 13.71 3.26
CA ARG A 121 3.16 13.68 4.48
C ARG A 121 4.04 13.89 5.70
N VAL A 122 3.41 14.20 6.81
CA VAL A 122 4.08 14.43 8.11
C VAL A 122 3.39 13.58 9.18
N VAL A 123 4.19 12.96 10.03
CA VAL A 123 3.73 12.26 11.24
C VAL A 123 4.60 12.72 12.41
N ASN A 124 4.00 13.14 13.51
CA ASN A 124 4.65 13.59 14.73
C ASN A 124 3.67 13.57 15.90
N GLU A 125 4.11 13.99 17.09
CA GLU A 125 3.25 14.02 18.30
C GLU A 125 1.96 14.85 18.12
N SER A 126 1.98 15.91 17.31
CA SER A 126 0.80 16.74 17.03
C SER A 126 -0.13 16.12 15.99
N MET A 127 0.41 15.32 15.10
CA MET A 127 -0.31 14.56 14.08
C MET A 127 0.17 13.10 14.12
N PRO A 128 -0.26 12.32 15.12
CA PRO A 128 0.32 11.01 15.41
C PRO A 128 -0.18 9.88 14.50
N ILE A 129 -1.13 10.16 13.62
CA ILE A 129 -1.71 9.19 12.67
C ILE A 129 -1.55 9.73 11.26
N VAL A 130 -1.05 8.90 10.36
CA VAL A 130 -0.93 9.25 8.95
C VAL A 130 -1.30 8.06 8.07
N ASP A 131 -2.10 8.35 7.04
CA ASP A 131 -2.32 7.49 5.89
C ASP A 131 -1.55 8.08 4.70
N ALA A 132 -0.80 7.24 4.01
CA ALA A 132 0.03 7.61 2.89
C ALA A 132 0.01 6.53 1.82
N ARG A 133 0.54 6.85 0.63
CA ARG A 133 0.65 5.93 -0.48
C ARG A 133 2.04 6.03 -1.09
N LEU A 134 2.71 4.89 -1.24
CA LEU A 134 3.99 4.80 -1.93
C LEU A 134 3.81 4.93 -3.45
N GLU A 135 4.89 5.25 -4.17
CA GLU A 135 4.90 5.36 -5.64
C GLU A 135 4.44 4.08 -6.34
N ASN A 136 4.73 2.92 -5.77
CA ASN A 136 4.26 1.61 -6.26
C ASN A 136 2.79 1.33 -5.95
N GLY A 137 2.06 2.29 -5.37
CA GLY A 137 0.66 2.18 -5.03
C GLY A 137 0.37 1.50 -3.70
N ALA A 138 1.37 1.00 -2.96
CA ALA A 138 1.15 0.40 -1.65
C ALA A 138 0.62 1.42 -0.65
N ARG A 139 -0.39 1.03 0.12
CA ARG A 139 -0.98 1.85 1.18
C ARG A 139 -0.14 1.73 2.44
N VAL A 140 0.11 2.85 3.08
CA VAL A 140 0.85 2.95 4.34
C VAL A 140 -0.01 3.62 5.38
N ASN A 141 -0.15 3.01 6.55
CA ASN A 141 -0.69 3.62 7.75
C ASN A 141 0.40 3.61 8.81
N ALA A 142 0.68 4.76 9.41
CA ALA A 142 1.60 4.86 10.54
C ALA A 142 0.94 5.56 11.72
N VAL A 143 1.22 5.06 12.92
CA VAL A 143 0.76 5.61 14.18
C VAL A 143 1.94 5.70 15.13
N VAL A 144 2.17 6.90 15.69
CA VAL A 144 3.28 7.17 16.60
C VAL A 144 2.79 7.65 17.99
N TYR A 145 3.71 7.87 18.89
CA TYR A 145 3.40 8.50 20.19
C TYR A 145 2.68 9.85 19.97
N PRO A 146 1.69 10.25 20.81
CA PRO A 146 1.24 9.60 22.05
C PRO A 146 0.11 8.55 21.88
N VAL A 147 -0.30 8.24 20.66
CA VAL A 147 -1.43 7.34 20.40
C VAL A 147 -0.99 5.87 20.42
N ALA A 148 0.18 5.57 19.87
CA ALA A 148 0.77 4.24 19.87
C ALA A 148 1.45 3.95 21.23
N LEU A 149 0.80 3.17 22.09
CA LEU A 149 1.26 2.94 23.46
C LEU A 149 2.39 1.89 23.57
N ASN A 150 2.54 1.02 22.58
CA ASN A 150 3.52 -0.07 22.54
C ASN A 150 4.69 0.22 21.60
N GLY A 151 4.98 1.51 21.36
CA GLY A 151 5.93 1.96 20.35
C GLY A 151 5.28 2.23 19.00
N PRO A 152 6.03 2.78 18.02
CA PRO A 152 5.52 3.14 16.71
C PRO A 152 4.94 1.95 15.96
N ILE A 153 3.83 2.18 15.26
CA ILE A 153 3.13 1.17 14.47
C ILE A 153 3.23 1.56 13.01
N LEU A 154 3.52 0.60 12.14
CA LEU A 154 3.52 0.78 10.70
C LEU A 154 2.85 -0.40 10.02
N THR A 155 1.86 -0.11 9.17
CA THR A 155 1.24 -1.12 8.32
C THR A 155 1.43 -0.73 6.86
N ILE A 156 1.94 -1.64 6.04
CA ILE A 156 2.10 -1.46 4.60
C ILE A 156 1.29 -2.54 3.91
N ARG A 157 0.28 -2.16 3.13
CA ARG A 157 -0.56 -3.07 2.37
C ARG A 157 -0.33 -2.87 0.88
N ARG A 158 0.00 -3.95 0.19
CA ARG A 158 0.21 -3.97 -1.25
C ARG A 158 -1.05 -4.44 -1.97
N PHE A 159 -1.23 -3.89 -3.14
CA PHE A 159 -2.24 -4.39 -4.06
C PHE A 159 -1.54 -5.20 -5.15
N PRO A 160 -2.07 -6.38 -5.50
CA PRO A 160 -1.51 -7.20 -6.57
C PRO A 160 -1.35 -6.39 -7.85
N ASP A 161 -0.22 -6.54 -8.55
CA ASP A 161 0.01 -5.85 -9.81
C ASP A 161 -0.87 -6.41 -10.92
N ASP A 162 -1.14 -7.71 -10.88
CA ASP A 162 -2.09 -8.34 -11.77
C ASP A 162 -3.46 -8.49 -11.11
N PRO A 163 -4.50 -7.78 -11.62
CA PRO A 163 -5.85 -7.94 -11.13
C PRO A 163 -6.34 -9.37 -11.37
N ILE A 164 -7.18 -9.84 -10.46
CA ILE A 164 -7.85 -11.12 -10.62
C ILE A 164 -8.95 -10.94 -11.68
N THR A 165 -8.82 -11.68 -12.80
CA THR A 165 -9.77 -11.66 -13.89
C THR A 165 -10.99 -12.51 -13.60
N MET A 166 -12.06 -12.34 -14.38
CA MET A 166 -13.25 -13.18 -14.26
C MET A 166 -12.94 -14.65 -14.53
N GLU A 167 -12.06 -14.95 -15.49
CA GLU A 167 -11.62 -16.32 -15.77
C GLU A 167 -10.90 -16.93 -14.55
N LYS A 168 -10.06 -16.17 -13.85
CA LYS A 168 -9.42 -16.64 -12.60
C LYS A 168 -10.45 -16.93 -11.51
N LEU A 169 -11.48 -16.08 -11.36
CA LEU A 169 -12.57 -16.32 -10.39
C LEU A 169 -13.35 -17.59 -10.69
N ILE A 170 -13.62 -17.87 -11.96
CA ILE A 170 -14.25 -19.12 -12.39
C ILE A 170 -13.32 -20.31 -12.09
N ALA A 171 -12.05 -20.21 -12.44
CA ALA A 171 -11.07 -21.27 -12.18
C ALA A 171 -10.90 -21.57 -10.68
N PHE A 172 -11.03 -20.59 -9.82
CA PHE A 172 -11.03 -20.76 -8.36
C PHE A 172 -12.34 -21.32 -7.80
N GLY A 173 -13.39 -21.44 -8.63
CA GLY A 173 -14.72 -21.85 -8.19
C GLY A 173 -15.46 -20.78 -7.37
N SER A 174 -15.01 -19.55 -7.40
CA SER A 174 -15.67 -18.42 -6.70
C SER A 174 -16.97 -18.01 -7.37
N ILE A 175 -17.10 -18.25 -8.67
CA ILE A 175 -18.29 -17.99 -9.47
C ILE A 175 -18.41 -19.06 -10.56
N THR A 176 -19.63 -19.41 -10.96
CA THR A 176 -19.86 -20.32 -12.09
C THR A 176 -19.81 -19.58 -13.42
N GLU A 177 -19.46 -20.28 -14.49
CA GLU A 177 -19.47 -19.72 -15.86
C GLU A 177 -20.84 -19.14 -16.22
N GLU A 178 -21.93 -19.82 -15.83
CA GLU A 178 -23.29 -19.35 -16.09
C GLU A 178 -23.59 -18.02 -15.42
N CYS A 179 -23.19 -17.86 -14.14
CA CYS A 179 -23.31 -16.59 -13.41
C CYS A 179 -22.47 -15.49 -14.04
N ALA A 180 -21.24 -15.80 -14.48
CA ALA A 180 -20.36 -14.84 -15.12
C ALA A 180 -20.97 -14.34 -16.45
N GLN A 181 -21.53 -15.22 -17.26
CA GLN A 181 -22.24 -14.87 -18.50
C GLN A 181 -23.51 -14.04 -18.23
N PHE A 182 -24.24 -14.33 -17.16
CA PHE A 182 -25.37 -13.52 -16.74
C PHE A 182 -24.95 -12.11 -16.35
N LEU A 183 -23.90 -11.97 -15.52
CA LEU A 183 -23.32 -10.67 -15.13
C LEU A 183 -22.85 -9.88 -16.35
N LYS A 184 -22.20 -10.53 -17.32
CA LYS A 184 -21.80 -9.91 -18.58
C LYS A 184 -23.00 -9.27 -19.29
N LYS A 185 -24.13 -9.96 -19.40
CA LYS A 185 -25.36 -9.42 -20.02
C LYS A 185 -25.89 -8.22 -19.22
N LEU A 186 -25.88 -8.28 -17.89
CA LEU A 186 -26.33 -7.17 -17.04
C LEU A 186 -25.44 -5.93 -17.24
N VAL A 187 -24.12 -6.12 -17.24
CA VAL A 187 -23.16 -5.03 -17.49
C VAL A 187 -23.37 -4.41 -18.87
N GLN A 188 -23.48 -5.24 -19.91
CA GLN A 188 -23.70 -4.76 -21.28
C GLN A 188 -25.06 -4.07 -21.45
N ALA A 189 -26.09 -4.55 -20.76
CA ALA A 189 -27.43 -3.93 -20.74
C ALA A 189 -27.50 -2.71 -19.79
N ARG A 190 -26.36 -2.33 -19.23
CA ARG A 190 -26.22 -1.13 -18.40
C ARG A 190 -27.03 -1.16 -17.09
N TYR A 191 -27.20 -2.31 -16.47
CA TYR A 191 -27.76 -2.40 -15.13
C TYR A 191 -26.82 -1.85 -14.07
N SER A 192 -27.36 -1.16 -13.08
CA SER A 192 -26.62 -0.79 -11.89
C SER A 192 -26.41 -2.01 -11.00
N ILE A 193 -25.16 -2.27 -10.64
CA ILE A 193 -24.74 -3.44 -9.86
C ILE A 193 -24.20 -2.97 -8.51
N VAL A 194 -24.69 -3.55 -7.42
CA VAL A 194 -24.23 -3.32 -6.06
C VAL A 194 -23.61 -4.59 -5.53
N ILE A 195 -22.38 -4.48 -5.00
CA ILE A 195 -21.63 -5.60 -4.44
C ILE A 195 -21.50 -5.37 -2.93
N GLY A 196 -22.14 -6.23 -2.14
CA GLY A 196 -22.14 -6.16 -0.67
C GLY A 196 -21.35 -7.32 -0.05
N GLY A 197 -20.71 -7.08 1.08
CA GLY A 197 -19.98 -8.11 1.83
C GLY A 197 -19.09 -7.53 2.92
N GLY A 198 -18.59 -8.36 3.83
CA GLY A 198 -17.69 -7.97 4.91
C GLY A 198 -16.29 -7.54 4.40
N THR A 199 -15.48 -6.96 5.30
CA THR A 199 -14.08 -6.62 5.01
C THR A 199 -13.30 -7.89 4.63
N GLY A 200 -12.44 -7.80 3.60
CA GLY A 200 -11.64 -8.93 3.14
C GLY A 200 -12.40 -10.00 2.33
N SER A 201 -13.70 -9.81 2.05
CA SER A 201 -14.51 -10.79 1.29
C SER A 201 -14.25 -10.78 -0.23
N GLY A 202 -13.38 -9.90 -0.72
CA GLY A 202 -13.04 -9.81 -2.15
C GLY A 202 -13.95 -8.90 -2.98
N LYS A 203 -14.73 -7.99 -2.37
CA LYS A 203 -15.63 -7.06 -3.08
C LYS A 203 -14.95 -6.26 -4.18
N THR A 204 -13.84 -5.60 -3.86
CA THR A 204 -13.05 -4.78 -4.82
C THR A 204 -12.47 -5.65 -5.93
N THR A 205 -12.01 -6.85 -5.59
CA THR A 205 -11.52 -7.84 -6.56
C THR A 205 -12.63 -8.27 -7.53
N PHE A 206 -13.80 -8.58 -6.99
CA PHE A 206 -14.95 -8.97 -7.78
C PHE A 206 -15.48 -7.82 -8.65
N LEU A 207 -15.53 -6.59 -8.09
CA LEU A 207 -15.86 -5.38 -8.84
C LEU A 207 -14.90 -5.19 -10.01
N GLY A 208 -13.60 -5.31 -9.77
CA GLY A 208 -12.57 -5.24 -10.82
C GLY A 208 -12.80 -6.25 -11.94
N ALA A 209 -13.07 -7.51 -11.60
CA ALA A 209 -13.38 -8.55 -12.59
C ALA A 209 -14.66 -8.28 -13.41
N VAL A 210 -15.69 -7.73 -12.77
CA VAL A 210 -16.95 -7.35 -13.46
C VAL A 210 -16.72 -6.22 -14.47
N THR A 211 -15.76 -5.29 -14.20
CA THR A 211 -15.43 -4.19 -15.11
C THR A 211 -14.87 -4.64 -16.46
N GLU A 212 -14.32 -5.85 -16.54
CA GLU A 212 -13.85 -6.42 -17.82
C GLU A 212 -14.96 -6.54 -18.88
N TYR A 213 -16.21 -6.59 -18.46
CA TYR A 213 -17.38 -6.69 -19.33
C TYR A 213 -17.89 -5.36 -19.86
N ILE A 214 -17.33 -4.23 -19.38
CA ILE A 214 -17.68 -2.88 -19.84
C ILE A 214 -17.18 -2.70 -21.29
N PRO A 215 -18.04 -2.18 -22.20
CA PRO A 215 -17.60 -1.82 -23.54
C PRO A 215 -16.44 -0.84 -23.54
N LYS A 216 -15.44 -1.09 -24.38
CA LYS A 216 -14.16 -0.35 -24.38
C LYS A 216 -14.24 1.09 -24.91
N ASP A 217 -15.30 1.38 -25.62
CA ASP A 217 -15.63 2.71 -26.21
C ASP A 217 -16.36 3.62 -25.23
N GLU A 218 -16.75 3.11 -24.04
CA GLU A 218 -17.42 3.92 -23.01
C GLU A 218 -16.43 4.76 -22.20
N ARG A 219 -16.88 5.95 -21.77
CA ARG A 219 -16.16 6.77 -20.80
C ARG A 219 -16.46 6.31 -19.39
N LEU A 220 -15.45 5.79 -18.72
CA LEU A 220 -15.53 5.28 -17.36
C LEU A 220 -14.87 6.23 -16.37
N ILE A 221 -15.55 6.51 -15.26
CA ILE A 221 -14.98 7.25 -14.14
C ILE A 221 -15.01 6.37 -12.91
N THR A 222 -13.86 6.15 -12.27
CA THR A 222 -13.77 5.50 -10.96
C THR A 222 -13.63 6.54 -9.87
N ILE A 223 -14.26 6.29 -8.72
CA ILE A 223 -14.22 7.13 -7.54
C ILE A 223 -13.93 6.21 -6.36
N GLU A 224 -12.81 6.42 -5.70
CA GLU A 224 -12.37 5.55 -4.62
C GLU A 224 -11.84 6.37 -3.43
N ASP A 225 -11.97 5.83 -2.23
CA ASP A 225 -11.30 6.40 -1.06
C ASP A 225 -9.79 6.20 -1.16
N ASN A 226 -9.40 5.02 -1.68
CA ASN A 226 -8.05 4.70 -2.09
C ASN A 226 -8.13 3.95 -3.42
N ALA A 227 -7.38 4.38 -4.42
CA ALA A 227 -7.45 3.79 -5.76
C ALA A 227 -6.86 2.36 -5.76
N GLU A 228 -7.73 1.37 -5.62
CA GLU A 228 -7.43 -0.07 -5.61
C GLU A 228 -7.78 -0.75 -6.94
N LEU A 229 -8.74 -0.18 -7.69
CA LEU A 229 -9.22 -0.75 -8.95
C LEU A 229 -8.20 -0.55 -10.06
N LYS A 230 -7.65 -1.64 -10.57
CA LYS A 230 -6.75 -1.65 -11.73
C LYS A 230 -7.53 -2.04 -13.00
N ILE A 231 -8.24 -1.07 -13.59
CA ILE A 231 -9.04 -1.29 -14.80
C ILE A 231 -8.15 -1.24 -16.02
N ARG A 232 -8.30 -2.23 -16.90
CA ARG A 232 -7.49 -2.36 -18.12
C ARG A 232 -8.38 -2.33 -19.38
N GLY A 233 -7.83 -1.81 -20.46
CA GLY A 233 -8.44 -1.90 -21.80
C GLY A 233 -9.58 -0.92 -22.06
N ILE A 234 -9.75 0.12 -21.25
CA ILE A 234 -10.65 1.25 -21.48
C ILE A 234 -9.80 2.48 -21.70
N ASP A 235 -9.84 3.04 -22.91
CA ASP A 235 -9.00 4.19 -23.29
C ASP A 235 -9.47 5.49 -22.63
N ASN A 236 -10.79 5.65 -22.45
CA ASN A 236 -11.38 6.84 -21.83
C ASN A 236 -11.68 6.62 -20.35
N LEU A 237 -10.64 6.27 -19.58
CA LEU A 237 -10.70 6.03 -18.13
C LEU A 237 -10.25 7.28 -17.36
N VAL A 238 -11.06 7.67 -16.38
CA VAL A 238 -10.73 8.70 -15.39
C VAL A 238 -10.75 8.07 -14.00
N CYS A 239 -9.65 8.14 -13.27
CA CYS A 239 -9.55 7.66 -11.89
C CYS A 239 -9.52 8.85 -10.94
N LEU A 240 -10.46 8.89 -9.99
CA LEU A 240 -10.57 9.90 -8.96
C LEU A 240 -10.39 9.26 -7.58
N GLU A 241 -9.55 9.87 -6.74
CA GLU A 241 -9.29 9.43 -5.38
C GLU A 241 -9.61 10.52 -4.37
N ALA A 242 -10.28 10.16 -3.28
CA ALA A 242 -10.58 11.07 -2.19
C ALA A 242 -9.28 11.56 -1.53
N LYS A 243 -9.30 12.78 -0.99
CA LYS A 243 -8.14 13.38 -0.34
C LYS A 243 -8.49 13.82 1.07
N MET A 244 -7.88 13.20 2.05
CA MET A 244 -7.97 13.68 3.43
C MET A 244 -7.01 14.86 3.66
N ALA A 245 -7.48 15.85 4.42
CA ALA A 245 -6.62 16.93 4.89
C ALA A 245 -5.66 16.36 5.96
N ASN A 246 -4.35 16.45 5.72
CA ASN A 246 -3.34 16.05 6.72
C ASN A 246 -2.27 17.12 6.94
N MET A 247 -2.49 18.33 6.46
CA MET A 247 -1.64 19.50 6.71
C MET A 247 -2.52 20.70 7.05
N ALA A 248 -2.04 21.61 7.89
CA ALA A 248 -2.74 22.84 8.21
C ALA A 248 -3.05 23.64 6.92
N GLY A 249 -4.35 23.89 6.67
CA GLY A 249 -4.83 24.59 5.47
C GLY A 249 -5.12 23.71 4.25
N ALA A 250 -4.88 22.40 4.30
CA ALA A 250 -5.28 21.50 3.22
C ALA A 250 -6.80 21.26 3.24
N VAL A 251 -7.43 21.32 2.07
CA VAL A 251 -8.86 21.03 1.91
C VAL A 251 -9.03 19.53 1.64
N SER A 252 -9.93 18.88 2.39
CA SER A 252 -10.34 17.51 2.07
C SER A 252 -11.26 17.50 0.85
N VAL A 253 -11.10 16.46 0.01
CA VAL A 253 -11.99 16.16 -1.12
C VAL A 253 -12.64 14.81 -0.83
N THR A 254 -13.93 14.82 -0.59
CA THR A 254 -14.68 13.62 -0.19
C THR A 254 -15.19 12.85 -1.42
N ILE A 255 -15.55 11.57 -1.24
CA ILE A 255 -16.23 10.76 -2.27
C ILE A 255 -17.49 11.49 -2.78
N ARG A 256 -18.24 12.15 -1.91
CA ARG A 256 -19.40 12.97 -2.26
C ARG A 256 -19.04 14.09 -3.27
N ASP A 257 -17.95 14.81 -3.02
CA ASP A 257 -17.48 15.88 -3.91
C ASP A 257 -17.06 15.33 -5.27
N LEU A 258 -16.40 14.17 -5.26
CA LEU A 258 -15.98 13.49 -6.47
C LEU A 258 -17.18 12.98 -7.29
N ILE A 259 -18.21 12.40 -6.66
CA ILE A 259 -19.45 12.00 -7.34
C ILE A 259 -20.09 13.19 -8.04
N ARG A 260 -20.26 14.32 -7.33
CA ARG A 260 -20.84 15.54 -7.91
C ARG A 260 -20.01 16.10 -9.07
N SER A 261 -18.70 16.00 -8.99
CA SER A 261 -17.79 16.40 -10.07
C SER A 261 -17.89 15.46 -11.26
N ALA A 262 -17.89 14.15 -11.03
CA ALA A 262 -17.95 13.12 -12.06
C ALA A 262 -19.20 13.23 -12.93
N LEU A 263 -20.36 13.55 -12.34
CA LEU A 263 -21.63 13.78 -13.07
C LEU A 263 -21.55 14.92 -14.11
N ARG A 264 -20.59 15.85 -13.98
CA ARG A 264 -20.36 16.95 -14.93
C ARG A 264 -19.30 16.62 -15.98
N MET A 265 -18.64 15.44 -15.86
CA MET A 265 -17.57 15.00 -16.77
C MET A 265 -18.09 14.17 -17.94
N ARG A 266 -19.41 14.11 -18.16
CA ARG A 266 -20.05 13.29 -19.19
C ARG A 266 -19.64 11.81 -19.12
N PRO A 267 -19.86 11.14 -18.00
CA PRO A 267 -19.55 9.72 -17.88
C PRO A 267 -20.57 8.88 -18.64
N ASP A 268 -20.12 7.76 -19.24
CA ASP A 268 -21.02 6.70 -19.63
C ASP A 268 -21.26 5.77 -18.44
N ARG A 269 -20.25 5.61 -17.57
CA ARG A 269 -20.36 4.88 -16.27
C ARG A 269 -19.55 5.54 -15.18
N ILE A 270 -20.07 5.41 -13.95
CA ILE A 270 -19.35 5.76 -12.73
C ILE A 270 -19.23 4.50 -11.89
N ILE A 271 -18.01 4.21 -11.40
CA ILE A 271 -17.75 3.15 -10.45
C ILE A 271 -17.30 3.80 -9.15
N VAL A 272 -18.03 3.53 -8.06
CA VAL A 272 -17.63 3.92 -6.72
C VAL A 272 -17.07 2.71 -6.00
N GLY A 273 -15.78 2.74 -5.65
CA GLY A 273 -15.05 1.61 -5.09
C GLY A 273 -15.60 1.16 -3.74
N GLU A 274 -15.98 2.11 -2.89
CA GLU A 274 -16.67 1.82 -1.63
C GLU A 274 -17.57 2.99 -1.19
N VAL A 275 -18.60 2.64 -0.44
CA VAL A 275 -19.54 3.58 0.16
C VAL A 275 -19.79 3.16 1.61
N ARG A 276 -19.53 4.05 2.56
CA ARG A 276 -19.60 3.76 4.01
C ARG A 276 -20.57 4.64 4.78
N GLY A 277 -21.05 5.71 4.19
CA GLY A 277 -21.80 6.74 4.91
C GLY A 277 -22.85 7.45 4.09
N GLY A 278 -23.05 8.75 4.38
CA GLY A 278 -24.08 9.59 3.74
C GLY A 278 -23.93 9.80 2.24
N GLU A 279 -22.74 9.54 1.67
CA GLU A 279 -22.48 9.54 0.23
C GLU A 279 -23.30 8.49 -0.53
N ALA A 280 -23.79 7.44 0.18
CA ALA A 280 -24.71 6.45 -0.38
C ALA A 280 -25.96 7.10 -0.97
N VAL A 281 -26.48 8.14 -0.34
CA VAL A 281 -27.68 8.85 -0.80
C VAL A 281 -27.37 9.64 -2.08
N ASP A 282 -26.23 10.33 -2.14
CA ASP A 282 -25.81 11.07 -3.36
C ASP A 282 -25.59 10.11 -4.52
N MET A 283 -25.01 8.95 -4.23
CA MET A 283 -24.83 7.88 -5.18
C MET A 283 -26.18 7.37 -5.73
N LEU A 284 -27.14 7.03 -4.85
CA LEU A 284 -28.46 6.58 -5.26
C LEU A 284 -29.23 7.68 -6.03
N GLN A 285 -29.04 8.94 -5.67
CA GLN A 285 -29.61 10.07 -6.42
C GLN A 285 -29.00 10.17 -7.82
N SER A 286 -27.71 9.88 -7.98
CA SER A 286 -27.05 9.88 -9.29
C SER A 286 -27.65 8.86 -10.26
N LEU A 287 -28.18 7.74 -9.72
CA LEU A 287 -28.91 6.73 -10.52
C LEU A 287 -30.22 7.27 -11.10
N ASN A 288 -30.85 8.23 -10.44
CA ASN A 288 -32.15 8.79 -10.83
C ASN A 288 -32.05 10.00 -11.76
N THR A 289 -30.84 10.54 -12.02
CA THR A 289 -30.67 11.77 -12.83
C THR A 289 -30.62 11.53 -14.34
N GLY A 290 -31.00 10.33 -14.82
CA GLY A 290 -31.06 10.00 -16.23
C GLY A 290 -29.69 9.73 -16.88
N HIS A 291 -28.60 9.77 -16.11
CA HIS A 291 -27.35 9.16 -16.51
C HIS A 291 -27.48 7.67 -16.23
N GLU A 292 -27.89 6.92 -17.27
CA GLU A 292 -27.99 5.48 -17.19
C GLU A 292 -26.62 4.96 -16.81
N GLN A 293 -26.47 4.43 -15.53
CA GLN A 293 -25.49 3.43 -15.16
C GLN A 293 -24.39 3.76 -14.19
N SER A 294 -24.33 2.94 -13.17
CA SER A 294 -23.23 2.93 -12.22
C SER A 294 -23.08 1.56 -11.56
N GLY A 295 -21.85 1.09 -11.44
CA GLY A 295 -21.49 -0.08 -10.63
C GLY A 295 -20.97 0.39 -9.27
N TYR A 296 -21.42 -0.23 -8.17
CA TYR A 296 -21.07 0.20 -6.82
C TYR A 296 -20.68 -0.97 -5.93
N ALA A 297 -19.67 -0.77 -5.09
CA ALA A 297 -19.36 -1.68 -3.99
C ALA A 297 -19.74 -1.03 -2.65
N PHE A 298 -20.43 -1.78 -1.81
CA PHE A 298 -20.73 -1.38 -0.43
C PHE A 298 -19.85 -2.16 0.54
N GLN A 299 -19.29 -1.45 1.52
CA GLN A 299 -18.62 -2.05 2.65
C GLN A 299 -19.42 -1.73 3.92
N ASN A 300 -19.83 -2.79 4.66
CA ASN A 300 -20.34 -2.69 6.02
C ASN A 300 -19.20 -2.57 7.00
#